data_8315f052b1fcbf07e16b6482bed71efa
#
_entry.id   8315f052b1fcbf07e16b6482bed71efa
#
_cell.length_a   1.000
_cell.length_b   1.000
_cell.length_c   1.000
_cell.angle_alpha   90.00
_cell.angle_beta   90.00
_cell.angle_gamma   90.00
#
_symmetry.space_group_name_H-M   'P 1'
#
loop_
_entity.id
_entity.type
_entity.pdbx_description
1 polymer ?
#
loop_
_entity_poly.entity_id
_entity_poly.type
_entity_poly.pdbx_seq_one_letter_code
_entity_poly.pdbx_strand_id
1 'polypeptide(L)'
;MTNRRAFLSYLAASPALTPASRAFAQLVGSGDASLLDDAADAVNVFDFEPIARANLTDAHFTYMAMGVDGGATLDANRKGFEHLQIRPRRLVDVSHIDMGIELFGTRHASPVIIAPCGTHKMFHPEGELAVARASATR
;
A
#
# COMPACT_ATOMS: atom_id res chain seq x y z
N MET A 1 -9.98 -21.99 -9.31
CA MET A 1 -9.21 -21.17 -8.35
C MET A 1 -10.12 -20.88 -7.16
N THR A 2 -9.85 -21.48 -6.02
CA THR A 2 -10.63 -21.26 -4.79
C THR A 2 -10.33 -19.85 -4.28
N ASN A 3 -11.33 -19.00 -4.31
CA ASN A 3 -11.25 -17.63 -3.84
C ASN A 3 -10.93 -17.65 -2.33
N ARG A 4 -9.89 -16.91 -1.89
CA ARG A 4 -9.49 -16.76 -0.48
C ARG A 4 -10.70 -16.44 0.42
N ARG A 5 -11.66 -15.68 -0.07
CA ARG A 5 -12.91 -15.34 0.61
C ARG A 5 -13.80 -16.56 0.84
N ALA A 6 -13.92 -17.45 -0.15
CA ALA A 6 -14.67 -18.71 -0.02
C ALA A 6 -14.00 -19.66 0.97
N PHE A 7 -12.67 -19.71 1.00
CA PHE A 7 -11.91 -20.49 1.97
C PHE A 7 -12.11 -19.98 3.41
N LEU A 8 -12.05 -18.67 3.61
CA LEU A 8 -12.28 -18.06 4.93
C LEU A 8 -13.74 -18.23 5.39
N SER A 9 -14.72 -18.15 4.47
CA SER A 9 -16.12 -18.42 4.79
C SER A 9 -16.34 -19.90 5.16
N TYR A 10 -15.66 -20.81 4.50
CA TYR A 10 -15.70 -22.23 4.83
C TYR A 10 -15.10 -22.53 6.20
N LEU A 11 -13.97 -21.89 6.54
CA LEU A 11 -13.37 -21.98 7.86
C LEU A 11 -14.31 -21.39 8.95
N ALA A 12 -14.92 -20.23 8.69
CA ALA A 12 -15.85 -19.60 9.65
C ALA A 12 -17.11 -20.43 9.90
N ALA A 13 -17.55 -21.24 8.90
CA ALA A 13 -18.71 -22.13 9.01
C ALA A 13 -18.37 -23.48 9.65
N SER A 14 -17.09 -23.80 9.88
CA SER A 14 -16.67 -25.06 10.45
C SER A 14 -17.07 -25.18 11.93
N PRO A 15 -17.76 -26.26 12.35
CA PRO A 15 -18.13 -26.47 13.76
C PRO A 15 -16.93 -26.70 14.68
N ALA A 16 -15.74 -26.96 14.12
CA ALA A 16 -14.50 -27.16 14.87
C ALA A 16 -13.85 -25.85 15.35
N LEU A 17 -14.34 -24.67 14.89
CA LEU A 17 -13.79 -23.39 15.30
C LEU A 17 -14.29 -23.00 16.71
N THR A 18 -13.33 -22.73 17.59
CA THR A 18 -13.59 -22.22 18.93
C THR A 18 -14.18 -20.77 18.85
N PRO A 19 -14.88 -20.28 19.90
CA PRO A 19 -15.37 -18.91 19.93
C PRO A 19 -14.28 -17.87 19.64
N ALA A 20 -13.04 -18.09 20.08
CA ALA A 20 -11.92 -17.20 19.85
C ALA A 20 -11.52 -17.12 18.37
N SER A 21 -11.50 -18.25 17.66
CA SER A 21 -11.20 -18.27 16.22
C SER A 21 -12.34 -17.71 15.39
N ARG A 22 -13.58 -17.78 15.84
CA ARG A 22 -14.72 -17.09 15.21
C ARG A 22 -14.63 -15.57 15.38
N ALA A 23 -14.25 -15.10 16.56
CA ALA A 23 -14.00 -13.68 16.80
C ALA A 23 -12.88 -13.16 15.93
N PHE A 24 -11.77 -13.90 15.79
CA PHE A 24 -10.68 -13.55 14.89
C PHE A 24 -11.10 -13.55 13.40
N ALA A 25 -11.91 -14.53 12.97
CA ALA A 25 -12.43 -14.56 11.59
C ALA A 25 -13.40 -13.40 11.32
N GLN A 26 -14.16 -12.94 12.30
CA GLN A 26 -15.00 -11.74 12.22
C GLN A 26 -14.15 -10.47 12.15
N LEU A 27 -13.09 -10.37 12.94
CA LEU A 27 -12.16 -9.23 12.93
C LEU A 27 -11.46 -9.10 11.56
N VAL A 28 -11.07 -10.22 10.96
CA VAL A 28 -10.43 -10.27 9.63
C VAL A 28 -11.45 -10.13 8.48
N GLY A 29 -12.71 -10.49 8.73
CA GLY A 29 -13.80 -10.47 7.74
C GLY A 29 -14.62 -9.18 7.72
N SER A 30 -14.65 -8.42 8.80
CA SER A 30 -15.22 -7.08 8.84
C SER A 30 -14.21 -6.12 8.23
N GLY A 31 -14.28 -5.97 6.93
CA GLY A 31 -13.55 -4.93 6.21
C GLY A 31 -14.13 -3.53 6.47
N ASP A 32 -14.34 -3.18 7.72
CA ASP A 32 -14.22 -1.82 8.17
C ASP A 32 -12.70 -1.55 8.11
N ALA A 33 -12.29 -0.87 7.06
CA ALA A 33 -10.98 -0.28 7.00
C ALA A 33 -10.92 0.71 8.19
N SER A 34 -10.56 0.19 9.38
CA SER A 34 -10.19 1.06 10.48
C SER A 34 -9.12 1.97 9.92
N LEU A 35 -9.35 3.26 9.99
CA LEU A 35 -8.34 4.24 9.62
C LEU A 35 -7.09 3.86 10.41
N LEU A 36 -5.97 3.75 9.71
CA LEU A 36 -4.71 3.44 10.37
C LEU A 36 -4.43 4.55 11.38
N ASP A 37 -4.11 4.17 12.59
CA ASP A 37 -3.69 5.11 13.64
C ASP A 37 -2.26 5.60 13.38
N ASP A 38 -1.42 4.73 12.81
CA ASP A 38 -0.05 5.04 12.41
C ASP A 38 0.22 4.56 10.97
N ALA A 39 1.00 5.34 10.23
CA ALA A 39 1.47 4.97 8.90
C ALA A 39 2.33 3.68 8.90
N ALA A 40 2.95 3.35 10.02
CA ALA A 40 3.72 2.14 10.20
C ALA A 40 2.85 0.86 10.20
N ASP A 41 1.55 0.98 10.48
CA ASP A 41 0.61 -0.13 10.48
C ASP A 41 0.12 -0.50 9.07
N ALA A 42 0.43 0.33 8.07
CA ALA A 42 0.06 0.06 6.68
C ALA A 42 0.76 -1.19 6.15
N VAL A 43 -0.01 -2.14 5.65
CA VAL A 43 0.50 -3.36 5.02
C VAL A 43 0.81 -3.14 3.54
N ASN A 44 0.11 -2.21 2.91
CA ASN A 44 0.31 -1.83 1.51
C ASN A 44 -0.11 -0.38 1.26
N VAL A 45 0.27 0.16 0.09
CA VAL A 45 -0.01 1.56 -0.25
C VAL A 45 -1.51 1.89 -0.39
N PHE A 46 -2.36 0.90 -0.62
CA PHE A 46 -3.80 1.12 -0.76
C PHE A 46 -4.50 1.34 0.60
N ASP A 47 -3.83 0.99 1.69
CA ASP A 47 -4.34 1.21 3.04
C ASP A 47 -4.41 2.71 3.38
N PHE A 48 -3.66 3.55 2.64
CA PHE A 48 -3.71 5.02 2.79
C PHE A 48 -4.91 5.66 2.09
N GLU A 49 -5.58 4.99 1.16
CA GLU A 49 -6.70 5.56 0.41
C GLU A 49 -7.89 5.96 1.31
N PRO A 50 -8.37 5.11 2.23
CA PRO A 50 -9.44 5.48 3.15
C PRO A 50 -9.05 6.62 4.10
N ILE A 51 -7.77 6.70 4.51
CA ILE A 51 -7.26 7.81 5.34
C ILE A 51 -7.30 9.12 4.55
N ALA A 52 -6.80 9.09 3.32
CA ALA A 52 -6.83 10.25 2.45
C ALA A 52 -8.26 10.73 2.21
N ARG A 53 -9.20 9.81 1.98
CA ARG A 53 -10.62 10.11 1.79
C ARG A 53 -11.26 10.77 3.03
N ALA A 54 -10.87 10.35 4.23
CA ALA A 54 -11.40 10.90 5.48
C ALA A 54 -10.84 12.30 5.80
N ASN A 55 -9.62 12.60 5.35
CA ASN A 55 -8.90 13.83 5.71
C ASN A 55 -8.91 14.91 4.63
N LEU A 56 -9.21 14.55 3.38
CA LEU A 56 -9.24 15.51 2.27
C LEU A 56 -10.69 15.98 2.01
N THR A 57 -10.80 17.17 1.42
CA THR A 57 -12.08 17.60 0.86
C THR A 57 -12.44 16.72 -0.35
N ASP A 58 -13.74 16.60 -0.65
CA ASP A 58 -14.20 15.81 -1.81
C ASP A 58 -13.54 16.26 -3.12
N ALA A 59 -13.32 17.56 -3.29
CA ALA A 59 -12.67 18.11 -4.47
C ALA A 59 -11.19 17.67 -4.58
N HIS A 60 -10.44 17.75 -3.49
CA HIS A 60 -9.04 17.35 -3.47
C HIS A 60 -8.87 15.83 -3.61
N PHE A 61 -9.72 15.06 -2.92
CA PHE A 61 -9.70 13.62 -3.06
C PHE A 61 -10.05 13.18 -4.49
N THR A 62 -11.10 13.76 -5.09
CA THR A 62 -11.51 13.45 -6.46
C THR A 62 -10.39 13.78 -7.45
N TYR A 63 -9.75 14.94 -7.32
CA TYR A 63 -8.62 15.33 -8.17
C TYR A 63 -7.48 14.31 -8.11
N MET A 64 -7.16 13.79 -6.92
CA MET A 64 -6.10 12.80 -6.73
C MET A 64 -6.49 11.42 -7.29
N ALA A 65 -7.75 11.01 -7.11
CA ALA A 65 -8.21 9.65 -7.37
C ALA A 65 -8.65 9.43 -8.83
N MET A 66 -9.02 10.49 -9.55
CA MET A 66 -9.55 10.35 -10.92
C MET A 66 -8.44 10.18 -11.95
N GLY A 67 -8.72 9.36 -12.96
CA GLY A 67 -7.91 9.26 -14.17
C GLY A 67 -8.42 10.16 -15.29
N VAL A 68 -7.65 10.25 -16.38
CA VAL A 68 -8.06 10.96 -17.61
C VAL A 68 -9.04 10.09 -18.39
N ASP A 69 -10.04 10.71 -19.00
CA ASP A 69 -11.12 10.06 -19.77
C ASP A 69 -11.80 8.93 -18.98
N GLY A 70 -11.88 7.74 -19.54
CA GLY A 70 -12.45 6.56 -18.90
C GLY A 70 -11.56 5.86 -17.89
N GLY A 71 -10.41 6.44 -17.50
CA GLY A 71 -9.50 5.88 -16.49
C GLY A 71 -8.67 4.68 -16.96
N ALA A 72 -8.61 4.41 -18.28
CA ALA A 72 -7.92 3.25 -18.82
C ALA A 72 -6.43 3.17 -18.40
N THR A 73 -5.73 4.31 -18.35
CA THR A 73 -4.33 4.36 -17.91
C THR A 73 -4.20 4.13 -16.41
N LEU A 74 -5.12 4.67 -15.62
CA LEU A 74 -5.16 4.43 -14.17
C LEU A 74 -5.33 2.93 -13.87
N ASP A 75 -6.25 2.28 -14.55
CA ASP A 75 -6.46 0.83 -14.47
C ASP A 75 -5.23 0.03 -14.92
N ALA A 76 -4.62 0.41 -16.03
CA ALA A 76 -3.44 -0.26 -16.56
C ALA A 76 -2.24 -0.15 -15.64
N ASN A 77 -2.04 0.99 -14.99
CA ASN A 77 -0.98 1.19 -14.01
C ASN A 77 -1.11 0.23 -12.81
N ARG A 78 -2.32 -0.08 -12.39
CA ARG A 78 -2.57 -1.04 -11.31
C ARG A 78 -2.44 -2.47 -11.79
N LYS A 79 -3.11 -2.82 -12.90
CA LYS A 79 -3.12 -4.18 -13.47
C LYS A 79 -1.74 -4.61 -13.98
N GLY A 80 -0.89 -3.67 -14.37
CA GLY A 80 0.47 -3.96 -14.83
C GLY A 80 1.30 -4.75 -13.82
N PHE A 81 1.12 -4.49 -12.53
CA PHE A 81 1.82 -5.23 -11.47
C PHE A 81 1.37 -6.68 -11.33
N GLU A 82 0.16 -7.04 -11.78
CA GLU A 82 -0.34 -8.41 -11.73
C GLU A 82 0.43 -9.36 -12.69
N HIS A 83 1.10 -8.79 -13.68
CA HIS A 83 1.94 -9.54 -14.63
C HIS A 83 3.36 -9.79 -14.09
N LEU A 84 3.73 -9.15 -12.97
CA LEU A 84 5.04 -9.29 -12.36
C LEU A 84 4.96 -10.20 -11.15
N GLN A 85 5.86 -11.17 -11.06
CA GLN A 85 5.93 -12.10 -9.95
C GLN A 85 7.32 -12.07 -9.32
N ILE A 86 7.37 -11.91 -8.01
CA ILE A 86 8.61 -12.06 -7.25
C ILE A 86 8.87 -13.55 -7.05
N ARG A 87 10.01 -14.04 -7.57
CA ARG A 87 10.47 -15.40 -7.32
C ARG A 87 11.42 -15.40 -6.11
N PRO A 88 10.95 -15.75 -4.90
CA PRO A 88 11.80 -15.73 -3.72
C PRO A 88 12.86 -16.83 -3.81
N ARG A 89 14.09 -16.48 -3.45
CA ARG A 89 15.14 -17.45 -3.20
C ARG A 89 15.07 -17.88 -1.73
N ARG A 90 15.12 -19.19 -1.50
CA ARG A 90 15.10 -19.77 -0.15
C ARG A 90 16.51 -20.16 0.28
N LEU A 91 16.75 -20.25 1.58
CA LEU A 91 18.03 -20.67 2.18
C LEU A 91 19.23 -19.80 1.74
N VAL A 92 18.99 -18.52 1.54
CA VAL A 92 20.03 -17.54 1.29
C VAL A 92 20.26 -16.74 2.56
N ASP A 93 21.52 -16.53 2.92
CA ASP A 93 21.86 -15.64 4.05
C ASP A 93 21.46 -14.20 3.71
N VAL A 94 20.61 -13.64 4.54
CA VAL A 94 20.07 -12.28 4.44
C VAL A 94 20.46 -11.41 5.64
N SER A 95 21.47 -11.81 6.42
CA SER A 95 21.97 -11.06 7.57
C SER A 95 22.52 -9.69 7.17
N HIS A 96 23.01 -9.57 5.93
CA HIS A 96 23.49 -8.31 5.36
C HIS A 96 22.90 -8.11 3.98
N ILE A 97 22.02 -7.11 3.86
CA ILE A 97 21.38 -6.74 2.60
C ILE A 97 21.94 -5.40 2.14
N ASP A 98 22.65 -5.38 1.02
CA ASP A 98 23.04 -4.13 0.34
C ASP A 98 22.03 -3.85 -0.81
N MET A 99 21.23 -2.81 -0.65
CA MET A 99 20.31 -2.30 -1.66
C MET A 99 20.89 -1.12 -2.43
N GLY A 100 22.15 -0.77 -2.19
CA GLY A 100 22.79 0.40 -2.79
C GLY A 100 22.86 0.29 -4.31
N ILE A 101 22.59 1.40 -4.97
CA ILE A 101 22.72 1.54 -6.43
C ILE A 101 23.54 2.79 -6.78
N GLU A 102 24.13 2.77 -7.95
CA GLU A 102 24.76 3.95 -8.54
C GLU A 102 23.87 4.50 -9.64
N LEU A 103 23.47 5.76 -9.52
CA LEU A 103 22.71 6.47 -10.54
C LEU A 103 23.37 7.82 -10.82
N PHE A 104 23.62 8.09 -12.10
CA PHE A 104 24.23 9.36 -12.55
C PHE A 104 25.50 9.73 -11.80
N GLY A 105 26.36 8.75 -11.48
CA GLY A 105 27.60 8.94 -10.76
C GLY A 105 27.44 9.19 -9.25
N THR A 106 26.24 9.04 -8.71
CA THR A 106 25.96 9.16 -7.27
C THR A 106 25.49 7.82 -6.73
N ARG A 107 26.08 7.38 -5.60
CA ARG A 107 25.64 6.19 -4.88
C ARG A 107 24.44 6.52 -4.00
N HIS A 108 23.40 5.76 -4.14
CA HIS A 108 22.19 5.81 -3.32
C HIS A 108 22.10 4.56 -2.44
N ALA A 109 21.56 4.69 -1.24
CA ALA A 109 21.42 3.58 -0.29
C ALA A 109 20.34 2.57 -0.71
N SER A 110 19.44 2.98 -1.60
CA SER A 110 18.28 2.17 -2.03
C SER A 110 17.89 2.55 -3.47
N PRO A 111 17.32 1.60 -4.25
CA PRO A 111 16.78 1.90 -5.58
C PRO A 111 15.42 2.63 -5.53
N VAL A 112 14.87 2.85 -4.34
CA VAL A 112 13.57 3.52 -4.18
C VAL A 112 13.76 5.02 -4.28
N ILE A 113 13.14 5.63 -5.26
CA ILE A 113 13.23 7.07 -5.54
C ILE A 113 11.81 7.63 -5.58
N ILE A 114 11.61 8.77 -4.93
CA ILE A 114 10.34 9.48 -5.00
C ILE A 114 10.27 10.21 -6.34
N ALA A 115 9.27 9.84 -7.14
CA ALA A 115 9.04 10.48 -8.43
C ALA A 115 8.66 11.97 -8.25
N PRO A 116 9.01 12.85 -9.19
CA PRO A 116 8.58 14.24 -9.15
C PRO A 116 7.06 14.33 -9.30
N CYS A 117 6.39 14.67 -8.21
CA CYS A 117 4.97 14.97 -8.17
C CYS A 117 4.78 16.42 -7.72
N GLY A 118 3.86 17.12 -8.34
CA GLY A 118 3.52 18.48 -7.96
C GLY A 118 2.28 18.55 -7.07
N THR A 119 2.00 19.77 -6.59
CA THR A 119 0.72 20.11 -5.97
C THR A 119 0.47 19.44 -4.61
N HIS A 120 1.52 19.00 -3.91
CA HIS A 120 1.38 18.32 -2.60
C HIS A 120 0.64 19.17 -1.55
N LYS A 121 0.68 20.51 -1.66
CA LYS A 121 -0.06 21.40 -0.74
C LYS A 121 -1.58 21.29 -0.85
N MET A 122 -2.12 20.69 -1.92
CA MET A 122 -3.55 20.36 -1.98
C MET A 122 -3.92 19.24 -1.00
N PHE A 123 -2.96 18.42 -0.63
CA PHE A 123 -3.18 17.21 0.17
C PHE A 123 -2.65 17.34 1.58
N HIS A 124 -1.61 18.15 1.79
CA HIS A 124 -1.00 18.35 3.11
C HIS A 124 -0.42 19.76 3.25
N PRO A 125 -0.61 20.45 4.40
CA PRO A 125 -0.14 21.83 4.58
C PRO A 125 1.35 22.04 4.33
N GLU A 126 2.20 21.07 4.71
CA GLU A 126 3.63 21.14 4.50
C GLU A 126 4.07 20.80 3.06
N GLY A 127 3.19 20.16 2.28
CA GLY A 127 3.42 19.86 0.88
C GLY A 127 4.75 19.14 0.63
N GLU A 128 5.53 19.68 -0.31
CA GLU A 128 6.83 19.14 -0.75
C GLU A 128 7.86 19.08 0.37
N LEU A 129 7.76 19.92 1.41
CA LEU A 129 8.69 19.88 2.55
C LEU A 129 8.54 18.60 3.37
N ALA A 130 7.31 18.10 3.55
CA ALA A 130 7.08 16.82 4.22
C ALA A 130 7.70 15.66 3.43
N VAL A 131 7.53 15.67 2.10
CA VAL A 131 8.10 14.67 1.19
C VAL A 131 9.62 14.70 1.23
N ALA A 132 10.23 15.88 1.17
CA ALA A 132 11.68 16.05 1.23
C ALA A 132 12.27 15.54 2.55
N ARG A 133 11.62 15.82 3.69
CA ARG A 133 12.04 15.28 5.00
C ARG A 133 11.95 13.76 5.04
N ALA A 134 10.85 13.19 4.58
CA ALA A 134 10.68 11.74 4.52
C ALA A 134 11.74 11.07 3.63
N SER A 135 12.09 11.68 2.51
CA SER A 135 13.16 11.21 1.62
C SER A 135 14.54 11.27 2.26
N ALA A 136 14.82 12.29 3.09
CA ALA A 136 16.12 12.47 3.72
C ALA A 136 16.39 11.48 4.88
N THR A 137 15.36 10.80 5.38
CA THR A 137 15.48 9.82 6.47
C THR A 137 15.76 8.39 5.98
N ARG A 138 15.88 8.18 4.66
CA ARG A 138 16.10 6.89 3.99
C ARG A 138 17.50 6.87 3.34
#